data_ff33abc60cffe771308de1665f5a0a30
#
_entry.id   ff33abc60cffe771308de1665f5a0a30
#
_cell.length_a   1.000
_cell.length_b   1.000
_cell.length_c   1.000
_cell.angle_alpha   90.00
_cell.angle_beta   90.00
_cell.angle_gamma   90.00
#
_symmetry.space_group_name_H-M   'P 1'
#
loop_
_entity.id
_entity.type
_entity.pdbx_description
1 polymer ?
#
loop_
_entity_poly.entity_id
_entity_poly.type
_entity_poly.pdbx_seq_one_letter_code
_entity_poly.pdbx_strand_id
1 'polypeptide(L)'
;MPSTRDPLVSTDWLAAHLNDPSVKILDASFKLPGVLPLPKDDYLRAHIPRAAFFDVDAVSDHANPLPHMFPDAAQFGRDVGSLGIGNDDTVVVYDAGGWMAGPRAWWMFLSYGHGKTRVLDGGLKKWIAEGHAVESGAVTPEPKAFKATFDAARVRSLRQMIANVESRAEQVVDARASERFEGRVQEPRPGLRAGHIPGSRNVPYSRLIDGATGTMKPLSELGAAFSNAGLRLDTPIVTSCGSGVSAAVLTLALYRLGVQNPALYDGSWSEWGLADGPPIASGAA
;
A
#
# COMPACT_ATOMS: atom_id res chain seq x y z
N MET A 1 -19.20 -16.68 -6.27
CA MET A 1 -18.33 -16.38 -7.41
C MET A 1 -17.68 -15.04 -7.12
N PRO A 2 -16.37 -14.93 -6.99
CA PRO A 2 -15.76 -13.64 -6.78
C PRO A 2 -15.72 -12.91 -8.13
N SER A 3 -16.56 -11.91 -8.30
CA SER A 3 -16.33 -10.89 -9.33
C SER A 3 -15.19 -10.01 -8.87
N THR A 4 -14.02 -10.53 -8.87
CA THR A 4 -12.83 -9.72 -8.69
C THR A 4 -12.51 -9.09 -10.03
N ARG A 5 -13.06 -7.91 -10.30
CA ARG A 5 -12.39 -7.03 -11.25
C ARG A 5 -10.98 -6.85 -10.70
N ASP A 6 -9.97 -7.23 -11.50
CA ASP A 6 -8.57 -7.01 -11.15
C ASP A 6 -8.42 -5.54 -10.69
N PRO A 7 -7.85 -5.27 -9.51
CA PRO A 7 -7.66 -3.91 -9.04
C PRO A 7 -6.63 -3.12 -9.87
N LEU A 8 -5.87 -3.77 -10.75
CA LEU A 8 -4.97 -3.07 -11.65
C LEU A 8 -5.69 -2.56 -12.91
N VAL A 9 -5.23 -1.42 -13.38
CA VAL A 9 -5.57 -0.89 -14.71
C VAL A 9 -4.29 -0.56 -15.49
N SER A 10 -4.32 -0.74 -16.81
CA SER A 10 -3.21 -0.38 -17.68
C SER A 10 -3.16 1.13 -17.93
N THR A 11 -2.02 1.60 -18.40
CA THR A 11 -1.81 2.96 -18.88
C THR A 11 -2.74 3.28 -20.06
N ASP A 12 -2.95 2.34 -21.00
CA ASP A 12 -3.90 2.49 -22.11
C ASP A 12 -5.34 2.68 -21.61
N TRP A 13 -5.75 1.89 -20.62
CA TRP A 13 -7.07 2.04 -20.02
C TRP A 13 -7.24 3.44 -19.44
N LEU A 14 -6.25 3.90 -18.65
CA LEU A 14 -6.32 5.24 -18.05
C LEU A 14 -6.31 6.34 -19.11
N ALA A 15 -5.49 6.22 -20.16
CA ALA A 15 -5.45 7.17 -21.26
C ALA A 15 -6.82 7.31 -21.95
N ALA A 16 -7.50 6.18 -22.19
CA ALA A 16 -8.85 6.17 -22.78
C ALA A 16 -9.92 6.79 -21.86
N HIS A 17 -9.71 6.81 -20.55
CA HIS A 17 -10.66 7.34 -19.56
C HIS A 17 -10.19 8.65 -18.90
N LEU A 18 -9.11 9.25 -19.40
CA LEU A 18 -8.49 10.44 -18.80
C LEU A 18 -9.46 11.60 -18.63
N ASN A 19 -10.38 11.77 -19.59
CA ASN A 19 -11.37 12.85 -19.61
C ASN A 19 -12.74 12.46 -19.03
N ASP A 20 -12.89 11.23 -18.54
CA ASP A 20 -14.14 10.82 -17.88
C ASP A 20 -14.26 11.55 -16.53
N PRO A 21 -15.33 12.34 -16.29
CA PRO A 21 -15.49 13.08 -15.05
C PRO A 21 -15.72 12.17 -13.82
N SER A 22 -16.15 10.93 -14.03
CA SER A 22 -16.31 9.92 -12.98
C SER A 22 -15.01 9.21 -12.61
N VAL A 23 -13.95 9.38 -13.38
CA VAL A 23 -12.60 8.85 -13.08
C VAL A 23 -11.78 9.93 -12.37
N LYS A 24 -11.35 9.64 -11.15
CA LYS A 24 -10.48 10.47 -10.31
C LYS A 24 -9.10 9.86 -10.23
N ILE A 25 -8.08 10.67 -10.40
CA ILE A 25 -6.70 10.21 -10.45
C ILE A 25 -5.97 10.78 -9.24
N LEU A 26 -5.23 9.93 -8.53
CA LEU A 26 -4.44 10.31 -7.37
C LEU A 26 -2.98 9.90 -7.54
N ASP A 27 -2.10 10.86 -7.41
CA ASP A 27 -0.67 10.60 -7.21
C ASP A 27 -0.44 10.35 -5.72
N ALA A 28 -0.15 9.12 -5.36
CA ALA A 28 0.17 8.69 -4.00
C ALA A 28 1.67 8.45 -3.82
N SER A 29 2.50 9.15 -4.57
CA SER A 29 3.96 9.00 -4.48
C SER A 29 4.46 9.22 -3.06
N PHE A 30 5.37 8.33 -2.64
CA PHE A 30 5.95 8.34 -1.31
C PHE A 30 7.46 8.08 -1.38
N LYS A 31 8.20 8.65 -0.44
CA LYS A 31 9.61 8.38 -0.24
C LYS A 31 9.92 8.18 1.25
N LEU A 32 10.96 7.42 1.53
CA LEU A 32 11.42 7.27 2.91
C LEU A 32 11.88 8.63 3.48
N PRO A 33 11.77 8.84 4.80
CA PRO A 33 12.22 10.08 5.44
C PRO A 33 13.64 10.46 5.05
N GLY A 34 13.85 11.74 4.76
CA GLY A 34 15.17 12.29 4.38
C GLY A 34 15.54 12.15 2.89
N VAL A 35 14.72 11.49 2.07
CA VAL A 35 14.95 11.39 0.61
C VAL A 35 14.38 12.61 -0.09
N LEU A 36 15.24 13.36 -0.78
CA LEU A 36 14.89 14.57 -1.54
C LEU A 36 14.93 14.31 -3.06
N PRO A 37 14.20 15.11 -3.87
CA PRO A 37 13.16 16.06 -3.46
C PRO A 37 11.99 15.38 -2.77
N LEU A 38 11.13 16.13 -2.06
CA LEU A 38 9.94 15.57 -1.43
C LEU A 38 8.97 15.01 -2.49
N PRO A 39 8.13 14.02 -2.16
CA PRO A 39 7.18 13.46 -3.12
C PRO A 39 6.27 14.51 -3.76
N LYS A 40 5.82 15.49 -2.97
CA LYS A 40 5.00 16.61 -3.45
C LYS A 40 5.75 17.50 -4.45
N ASP A 41 7.07 17.69 -4.30
CA ASP A 41 7.86 18.49 -5.24
C ASP A 41 7.99 17.77 -6.58
N ASP A 42 8.12 16.44 -6.58
CA ASP A 42 8.12 15.65 -7.80
C ASP A 42 6.76 15.70 -8.50
N TYR A 43 5.67 15.55 -7.75
CA TYR A 43 4.31 15.72 -8.25
C TYR A 43 4.12 17.10 -8.90
N LEU A 44 4.53 18.18 -8.25
CA LEU A 44 4.41 19.55 -8.78
C LEU A 44 5.21 19.74 -10.06
N ARG A 45 6.26 18.95 -10.27
CA ARG A 45 7.10 19.01 -11.48
C ARG A 45 6.47 18.23 -12.64
N ALA A 46 5.94 17.05 -12.36
CA ALA A 46 5.31 16.21 -13.38
C ALA A 46 4.37 15.17 -12.75
N HIS A 47 3.12 15.15 -13.19
CA HIS A 47 2.11 14.17 -12.80
C HIS A 47 1.18 13.83 -13.98
N ILE A 48 0.42 12.77 -13.86
CA ILE A 48 -0.61 12.40 -14.85
C ILE A 48 -1.68 13.51 -14.86
N PRO A 49 -2.13 13.98 -16.03
CA PRO A 49 -3.09 15.07 -16.12
C PRO A 49 -4.30 14.86 -15.21
N ARG A 50 -4.72 15.94 -14.54
CA ARG A 50 -5.83 15.97 -13.58
C ARG A 50 -5.60 15.19 -12.27
N ALA A 51 -4.45 14.59 -12.06
CA ALA A 51 -4.17 13.89 -10.79
C ALA A 51 -4.06 14.87 -9.62
N ALA A 52 -4.80 14.62 -8.55
CA ALA A 52 -4.58 15.28 -7.27
C ALA A 52 -3.50 14.53 -6.46
N PHE A 53 -2.79 15.24 -5.59
CA PHE A 53 -1.78 14.63 -4.73
C PHE A 53 -2.42 14.03 -3.47
N PHE A 54 -2.26 12.72 -3.29
CA PHE A 54 -2.66 12.00 -2.09
C PHE A 54 -1.44 11.79 -1.19
N ASP A 55 -1.29 12.65 -0.21
CA ASP A 55 -0.21 12.55 0.76
C ASP A 55 -0.58 11.52 1.84
N VAL A 56 0.11 10.39 1.85
CA VAL A 56 -0.14 9.30 2.81
C VAL A 56 0.16 9.71 4.26
N ASP A 57 1.04 10.69 4.44
CA ASP A 57 1.35 11.24 5.77
C ASP A 57 0.26 12.22 6.22
N ALA A 58 -0.26 13.05 5.32
CA ALA A 58 -1.36 13.96 5.62
C ALA A 58 -2.68 13.22 5.88
N VAL A 59 -2.95 12.15 5.12
CA VAL A 59 -4.14 11.28 5.30
C VAL A 59 -3.83 10.16 6.29
N SER A 60 -3.47 10.54 7.51
CA SER A 60 -3.12 9.60 8.59
C SER A 60 -3.62 10.10 9.96
N ASP A 61 -3.64 9.24 10.97
CA ASP A 61 -3.96 9.60 12.35
C ASP A 61 -2.79 10.37 12.98
N HIS A 62 -2.88 11.71 13.00
CA HIS A 62 -1.87 12.58 13.60
C HIS A 62 -1.84 12.55 15.14
N ALA A 63 -2.84 11.97 15.81
CA ALA A 63 -2.81 11.76 17.24
C ALA A 63 -1.97 10.54 17.65
N ASN A 64 -1.68 9.66 16.68
CA ASN A 64 -0.84 8.49 16.90
C ASN A 64 0.64 8.83 16.64
N PRO A 65 1.57 8.50 17.55
CA PRO A 65 3.00 8.77 17.35
C PRO A 65 3.66 7.90 16.27
N LEU A 66 3.02 6.82 15.85
CA LEU A 66 3.52 5.96 14.79
C LEU A 66 3.23 6.56 13.41
N PRO A 67 4.11 6.35 12.42
CA PRO A 67 3.91 6.91 11.09
C PRO A 67 2.78 6.20 10.33
N HIS A 68 2.03 6.95 9.52
CA HIS A 68 1.06 6.46 8.53
C HIS A 68 -0.12 5.68 9.10
N MET A 69 -0.41 5.77 10.41
CA MET A 69 -1.51 5.05 11.04
C MET A 69 -2.85 5.45 10.43
N PHE A 70 -3.78 4.51 10.38
CA PHE A 70 -5.12 4.72 9.83
C PHE A 70 -5.84 5.84 10.59
N PRO A 71 -6.35 6.87 9.89
CA PRO A 71 -7.21 7.89 10.51
C PRO A 71 -8.57 7.29 10.88
N ASP A 72 -9.39 8.01 11.63
CA ASP A 72 -10.78 7.61 11.78
C ASP A 72 -11.57 7.79 10.47
N ALA A 73 -12.75 7.15 10.38
CA ALA A 73 -13.57 7.20 9.17
C ALA A 73 -14.04 8.61 8.81
N ALA A 74 -14.32 9.47 9.80
CA ALA A 74 -14.75 10.83 9.57
C ALA A 74 -13.62 11.70 9.01
N GLN A 75 -12.41 11.53 9.54
CA GLN A 75 -11.21 12.20 9.01
C GLN A 75 -10.91 11.73 7.59
N PHE A 76 -10.84 10.41 7.34
CA PHE A 76 -10.61 9.89 5.99
C PHE A 76 -11.65 10.43 4.99
N GLY A 77 -12.91 10.47 5.39
CA GLY A 77 -13.99 11.01 4.56
C GLY A 77 -13.80 12.47 4.20
N ARG A 78 -13.38 13.31 5.16
CA ARG A 78 -13.07 14.74 4.90
C ARG A 78 -11.86 14.90 3.99
N ASP A 79 -10.77 14.18 4.27
CA ASP A 79 -9.51 14.31 3.54
C ASP A 79 -9.71 13.90 2.08
N VAL A 80 -10.32 12.74 1.84
CA VAL A 80 -10.60 12.22 0.49
C VAL A 80 -11.63 13.09 -0.23
N GLY A 81 -12.65 13.55 0.47
CA GLY A 81 -13.65 14.49 -0.08
C GLY A 81 -13.01 15.80 -0.55
N SER A 82 -12.02 16.33 0.16
CA SER A 82 -11.27 17.54 -0.23
C SER A 82 -10.47 17.33 -1.53
N LEU A 83 -10.12 16.09 -1.87
CA LEU A 83 -9.49 15.71 -3.14
C LEU A 83 -10.51 15.51 -4.28
N GLY A 84 -11.76 15.93 -4.10
CA GLY A 84 -12.80 15.87 -5.12
C GLY A 84 -13.36 14.47 -5.38
N ILE A 85 -13.24 13.55 -4.43
CA ILE A 85 -13.68 12.16 -4.57
C ILE A 85 -15.00 11.95 -3.82
N GLY A 86 -15.98 11.38 -4.53
CA GLY A 86 -17.24 10.90 -3.96
C GLY A 86 -17.33 9.37 -4.04
N ASN A 87 -18.31 8.78 -3.36
CA ASN A 87 -18.47 7.32 -3.29
C ASN A 87 -18.78 6.65 -4.63
N ASP A 88 -19.29 7.40 -5.62
CA ASP A 88 -19.62 6.86 -6.92
C ASP A 88 -18.47 6.91 -7.94
N ASP A 89 -17.44 7.70 -7.65
CA ASP A 89 -16.30 7.85 -8.54
C ASP A 89 -15.48 6.55 -8.65
N THR A 90 -14.85 6.35 -9.79
CA THR A 90 -13.76 5.37 -9.96
C THR A 90 -12.45 6.08 -9.63
N VAL A 91 -11.72 5.60 -8.65
CA VAL A 91 -10.44 6.18 -8.25
C VAL A 91 -9.30 5.37 -8.84
N VAL A 92 -8.38 6.02 -9.52
CA VAL A 92 -7.13 5.41 -9.99
C VAL A 92 -5.98 6.01 -9.20
N VAL A 93 -5.31 5.19 -8.40
CA VAL A 93 -4.14 5.59 -7.63
C VAL A 93 -2.87 5.13 -8.31
N TYR A 94 -1.82 5.94 -8.26
CA TYR A 94 -0.50 5.55 -8.76
C TYR A 94 0.60 6.14 -7.87
N ASP A 95 1.83 5.68 -8.08
CA ASP A 95 3.03 6.35 -7.59
C ASP A 95 4.07 6.55 -8.70
N ALA A 96 5.10 7.35 -8.41
CA ALA A 96 6.09 7.75 -9.40
C ALA A 96 6.98 6.61 -9.91
N GLY A 97 6.91 5.42 -9.32
CA GLY A 97 7.64 4.25 -9.83
C GLY A 97 8.26 3.36 -8.76
N GLY A 98 7.81 3.46 -7.52
CA GLY A 98 8.32 2.65 -6.42
C GLY A 98 7.40 1.55 -5.92
N TRP A 99 6.17 1.48 -6.37
CA TRP A 99 5.15 0.54 -5.86
C TRP A 99 4.96 0.60 -4.34
N MET A 100 5.24 1.74 -3.72
CA MET A 100 5.17 1.82 -2.26
C MET A 100 3.79 2.24 -1.78
N ALA A 101 3.32 3.42 -2.18
CA ALA A 101 2.13 4.01 -1.58
C ALA A 101 0.89 4.01 -2.48
N GLY A 102 1.01 3.80 -3.79
CA GLY A 102 -0.17 3.55 -4.64
C GLY A 102 -1.03 2.39 -4.11
N PRO A 103 -0.46 1.19 -3.84
CA PRO A 103 -1.17 0.11 -3.17
C PRO A 103 -1.65 0.45 -1.76
N ARG A 104 -0.91 1.29 -0.99
CA ARG A 104 -1.36 1.75 0.33
C ARG A 104 -2.63 2.60 0.21
N ALA A 105 -2.65 3.56 -0.70
CA ALA A 105 -3.85 4.38 -0.95
C ALA A 105 -5.03 3.50 -1.39
N TRP A 106 -4.82 2.57 -2.35
CA TRP A 106 -5.84 1.60 -2.76
C TRP A 106 -6.40 0.81 -1.57
N TRP A 107 -5.53 0.30 -0.70
CA TRP A 107 -5.95 -0.49 0.46
C TRP A 107 -6.71 0.37 1.48
N MET A 108 -6.32 1.64 1.70
CA MET A 108 -7.08 2.56 2.52
C MET A 108 -8.50 2.74 1.99
N PHE A 109 -8.66 3.09 0.71
CA PHE A 109 -9.98 3.21 0.09
C PHE A 109 -10.81 1.93 0.25
N LEU A 110 -10.23 0.76 -0.01
CA LEU A 110 -10.89 -0.53 0.15
C LEU A 110 -11.33 -0.76 1.61
N SER A 111 -10.49 -0.41 2.58
CA SER A 111 -10.77 -0.56 4.02
C SER A 111 -11.81 0.41 4.53
N TYR A 112 -12.03 1.53 3.81
CA TYR A 112 -13.13 2.47 4.09
C TYR A 112 -14.36 2.26 3.20
N GLY A 113 -14.48 1.06 2.60
CA GLY A 113 -15.68 0.64 1.87
C GLY A 113 -15.76 1.06 0.41
N HIS A 114 -14.69 1.64 -0.17
CA HIS A 114 -14.68 2.09 -1.56
C HIS A 114 -14.07 1.04 -2.50
N GLY A 115 -14.89 0.17 -3.07
CA GLY A 115 -14.47 -0.93 -3.94
C GLY A 115 -14.17 -0.54 -5.40
N LYS A 116 -14.37 0.73 -5.79
CA LYS A 116 -14.12 1.22 -7.16
C LYS A 116 -12.72 1.81 -7.32
N THR A 117 -11.81 1.58 -6.35
CA THR A 117 -10.42 2.05 -6.43
C THR A 117 -9.57 1.05 -7.20
N ARG A 118 -8.71 1.56 -8.08
CA ARG A 118 -7.78 0.83 -8.95
C ARG A 118 -6.37 1.34 -8.75
N VAL A 119 -5.37 0.52 -9.07
CA VAL A 119 -3.95 0.90 -9.09
C VAL A 119 -3.47 0.91 -10.53
N LEU A 120 -2.80 1.97 -10.94
CA LEU A 120 -2.18 2.07 -12.27
C LEU A 120 -0.94 1.17 -12.32
N ASP A 121 -0.98 0.14 -13.14
CA ASP A 121 0.11 -0.81 -13.31
C ASP A 121 1.31 -0.18 -14.01
N GLY A 122 2.44 -0.09 -13.32
CA GLY A 122 3.65 0.59 -13.78
C GLY A 122 3.76 2.08 -13.42
N GLY A 123 2.70 2.69 -12.89
CA GLY A 123 2.69 4.06 -12.36
C GLY A 123 3.10 5.13 -13.36
N LEU A 124 3.55 6.28 -12.84
CA LEU A 124 3.98 7.43 -13.66
C LEU A 124 5.16 7.10 -14.57
N LYS A 125 6.09 6.26 -14.12
CA LYS A 125 7.27 5.90 -14.91
C LYS A 125 6.89 5.22 -16.23
N LYS A 126 5.98 4.25 -16.18
CA LYS A 126 5.48 3.55 -17.37
C LYS A 126 4.65 4.50 -18.25
N TRP A 127 3.77 5.32 -17.64
CA TRP A 127 2.99 6.34 -18.34
C TRP A 127 3.87 7.24 -19.21
N ILE A 128 4.96 7.78 -18.66
CA ILE A 128 5.92 8.63 -19.38
C ILE A 128 6.67 7.85 -20.46
N ALA A 129 7.12 6.62 -20.14
CA ALA A 129 7.87 5.79 -21.10
C ALA A 129 7.06 5.43 -22.35
N GLU A 130 5.74 5.40 -22.25
CA GLU A 130 4.81 5.16 -23.36
C GLU A 130 4.43 6.45 -24.12
N GLY A 131 5.00 7.59 -23.74
CA GLY A 131 4.81 8.87 -24.45
C GLY A 131 3.51 9.58 -24.08
N HIS A 132 2.84 9.22 -23.01
CA HIS A 132 1.64 9.91 -22.55
C HIS A 132 2.00 11.28 -21.96
N ALA A 133 1.09 12.24 -22.09
CA ALA A 133 1.27 13.60 -21.59
C ALA A 133 1.31 13.65 -20.07
N VAL A 134 2.06 14.61 -19.53
CA VAL A 134 2.10 14.97 -18.11
C VAL A 134 1.75 16.44 -17.94
N GLU A 135 1.27 16.78 -16.74
CA GLU A 135 1.02 18.16 -16.29
C GLU A 135 1.99 18.53 -15.15
N SER A 136 2.11 19.82 -14.90
CA SER A 136 2.87 20.40 -13.78
C SER A 136 2.02 21.40 -13.00
N GLY A 137 2.41 21.69 -11.77
CA GLY A 137 1.66 22.57 -10.87
C GLY A 137 0.69 21.79 -9.99
N ALA A 138 -0.09 22.50 -9.18
CA ALA A 138 -1.06 21.88 -8.27
C ALA A 138 -2.43 21.75 -8.93
N VAL A 139 -3.02 20.57 -8.84
CA VAL A 139 -4.46 20.37 -9.17
C VAL A 139 -5.26 20.62 -7.90
N THR A 140 -6.28 21.48 -8.01
CA THR A 140 -7.23 21.80 -6.91
C THR A 140 -8.62 21.34 -7.33
N PRO A 141 -9.03 20.12 -6.95
CA PRO A 141 -10.35 19.60 -7.29
C PRO A 141 -11.46 20.32 -6.52
N GLU A 142 -12.66 20.37 -7.09
CA GLU A 142 -13.85 20.76 -6.36
C GLU A 142 -14.19 19.69 -5.30
N PRO A 143 -14.33 20.06 -4.00
CA PRO A 143 -14.60 19.12 -2.93
C PRO A 143 -15.92 18.37 -3.14
N LYS A 144 -15.95 17.11 -2.72
CA LYS A 144 -17.14 16.25 -2.69
C LYS A 144 -17.38 15.66 -1.31
N ALA A 145 -18.58 15.20 -1.07
CA ALA A 145 -18.87 14.39 0.11
C ALA A 145 -18.41 12.96 -0.13
N PHE A 146 -17.62 12.43 0.82
CA PHE A 146 -17.24 11.02 0.84
C PHE A 146 -17.65 10.39 2.17
N LYS A 147 -18.46 9.34 2.11
CA LYS A 147 -18.86 8.56 3.28
C LYS A 147 -17.93 7.35 3.42
N ALA A 148 -17.06 7.40 4.41
CA ALA A 148 -16.18 6.29 4.75
C ALA A 148 -16.88 5.33 5.73
N THR A 149 -16.72 4.01 5.49
CA THR A 149 -17.21 2.95 6.38
C THR A 149 -16.05 2.00 6.64
N PHE A 150 -15.48 2.06 7.84
CA PHE A 150 -14.28 1.29 8.19
C PHE A 150 -14.56 -0.20 8.36
N ASP A 151 -13.82 -1.03 7.64
CA ASP A 151 -13.83 -2.50 7.76
C ASP A 151 -12.65 -2.96 8.64
N ALA A 152 -12.92 -3.13 9.92
CA ALA A 152 -11.91 -3.58 10.90
C ALA A 152 -11.34 -4.98 10.62
N ALA A 153 -12.00 -5.80 9.80
CA ALA A 153 -11.51 -7.12 9.45
C ALA A 153 -10.23 -7.05 8.57
N ARG A 154 -9.99 -5.91 7.90
CA ARG A 154 -8.83 -5.70 7.03
C ARG A 154 -7.58 -5.23 7.79
N VAL A 155 -7.69 -4.85 9.04
CA VAL A 155 -6.59 -4.27 9.83
C VAL A 155 -6.29 -5.15 11.03
N ARG A 156 -5.02 -5.25 11.42
CA ARG A 156 -4.61 -5.90 12.67
C ARG A 156 -3.90 -4.89 13.55
N SER A 157 -4.28 -4.91 14.83
CA SER A 157 -3.62 -4.16 15.90
C SER A 157 -2.46 -4.96 16.49
N LEU A 158 -1.56 -4.29 17.23
CA LEU A 158 -0.48 -4.93 17.98
C LEU A 158 -0.99 -6.06 18.89
N ARG A 159 -2.10 -5.83 19.60
CA ARG A 159 -2.70 -6.85 20.51
C ARG A 159 -3.11 -8.10 19.74
N GLN A 160 -3.73 -7.95 18.55
CA GLN A 160 -4.10 -9.08 17.73
C GLN A 160 -2.87 -9.82 17.19
N MET A 161 -1.83 -9.08 16.80
CA MET A 161 -0.59 -9.67 16.33
C MET A 161 0.17 -10.42 17.42
N ILE A 162 0.20 -9.91 18.66
CA ILE A 162 0.77 -10.63 19.82
C ILE A 162 0.03 -11.96 20.06
N ALA A 163 -1.30 -11.92 20.10
CA ALA A 163 -2.11 -13.12 20.25
C ALA A 163 -1.90 -14.12 19.09
N ASN A 164 -1.65 -13.63 17.88
CA ASN A 164 -1.41 -14.46 16.71
C ASN A 164 -0.05 -15.19 16.76
N VAL A 165 0.97 -14.66 17.42
CA VAL A 165 2.26 -15.36 17.62
C VAL A 165 2.06 -16.68 18.35
N GLU A 166 1.16 -16.74 19.30
CA GLU A 166 0.84 -17.95 20.07
C GLU A 166 -0.15 -18.85 19.31
N SER A 167 -1.25 -18.28 18.84
CA SER A 167 -2.33 -19.05 18.20
C SER A 167 -2.00 -19.55 16.81
N ARG A 168 -1.16 -18.81 16.05
CA ARG A 168 -0.84 -19.06 14.64
C ARG A 168 -2.08 -19.22 13.76
N ALA A 169 -3.15 -18.55 14.11
CA ALA A 169 -4.41 -18.59 13.38
C ALA A 169 -4.29 -17.94 11.99
N GLU A 170 -3.38 -16.98 11.85
CA GLU A 170 -3.09 -16.27 10.62
C GLU A 170 -1.60 -16.35 10.30
N GLN A 171 -1.26 -16.61 9.04
CA GLN A 171 0.12 -16.52 8.56
C GLN A 171 0.53 -15.05 8.46
N VAL A 172 1.74 -14.71 8.88
CA VAL A 172 2.28 -13.35 8.77
C VAL A 172 3.34 -13.30 7.69
N VAL A 173 3.25 -12.33 6.77
CA VAL A 173 4.23 -12.10 5.70
C VAL A 173 4.75 -10.67 5.71
N ASP A 174 6.08 -10.53 5.73
CA ASP A 174 6.80 -9.25 5.80
C ASP A 174 7.31 -8.84 4.42
N ALA A 175 7.01 -7.61 4.02
CA ALA A 175 7.35 -7.03 2.72
C ALA A 175 8.74 -6.38 2.67
N ARG A 176 9.45 -6.26 3.79
CA ARG A 176 10.79 -5.63 3.85
C ARG A 176 11.82 -6.43 3.06
N ALA A 177 12.91 -5.77 2.67
CA ALA A 177 14.08 -6.45 2.12
C ALA A 177 14.58 -7.53 3.08
N SER A 178 15.10 -8.64 2.53
CA SER A 178 15.47 -9.82 3.33
C SER A 178 16.52 -9.50 4.39
N GLU A 179 17.47 -8.60 4.09
CA GLU A 179 18.50 -8.20 5.04
C GLU A 179 17.91 -7.50 6.29
N ARG A 180 16.85 -6.72 6.11
CA ARG A 180 16.14 -6.07 7.22
C ARG A 180 15.34 -7.09 8.02
N PHE A 181 14.62 -7.96 7.33
CA PHE A 181 13.83 -9.03 7.94
C PHE A 181 14.71 -9.95 8.79
N GLU A 182 15.86 -10.39 8.26
CA GLU A 182 16.79 -11.28 8.94
C GLU A 182 17.57 -10.62 10.07
N GLY A 183 17.48 -9.29 10.20
CA GLY A 183 18.21 -8.53 11.22
C GLY A 183 19.68 -8.34 10.91
N ARG A 184 20.11 -8.51 9.65
CA ARG A 184 21.49 -8.34 9.20
C ARG A 184 21.91 -6.88 8.99
N VAL A 185 20.94 -5.99 8.89
CA VAL A 185 21.14 -4.53 8.77
C VAL A 185 20.25 -3.79 9.75
N GLN A 186 20.66 -2.57 10.10
CA GLN A 186 19.85 -1.71 10.95
C GLN A 186 18.62 -1.17 10.22
N GLU A 187 17.57 -0.90 11.00
CA GLU A 187 16.37 -0.26 10.46
C GLU A 187 16.65 1.20 10.07
N PRO A 188 16.03 1.70 8.97
CA PRO A 188 16.19 3.10 8.56
C PRO A 188 15.66 4.11 9.59
N ARG A 189 14.66 3.71 10.40
CA ARG A 189 14.17 4.53 11.50
C ARG A 189 14.97 4.24 12.76
N PRO A 190 15.52 5.28 13.43
CA PRO A 190 16.28 5.09 14.65
C PRO A 190 15.42 4.53 15.78
N GLY A 191 16.06 3.81 16.71
CA GLY A 191 15.39 3.27 17.90
C GLY A 191 14.65 1.95 17.69
N LEU A 192 14.62 1.41 16.47
CA LEU A 192 14.01 0.11 16.21
C LEU A 192 15.04 -1.02 16.29
N ARG A 193 14.63 -2.14 16.88
CA ARG A 193 15.42 -3.38 16.92
C ARG A 193 15.52 -4.01 15.53
N ALA A 194 16.58 -4.76 15.25
CA ALA A 194 16.74 -5.53 14.02
C ALA A 194 16.12 -6.93 14.16
N GLY A 195 15.44 -7.41 13.12
CA GLY A 195 14.77 -8.72 13.10
C GLY A 195 13.36 -8.68 12.53
N HIS A 196 12.52 -9.65 12.94
CA HIS A 196 11.15 -9.80 12.44
C HIS A 196 10.19 -10.37 13.49
N ILE A 197 8.89 -10.34 13.19
CA ILE A 197 7.82 -10.94 14.02
C ILE A 197 8.03 -12.47 14.05
N PRO A 198 8.08 -13.12 15.23
CA PRO A 198 8.30 -14.56 15.32
C PRO A 198 7.27 -15.35 14.49
N GLY A 199 7.78 -16.30 13.68
CA GLY A 199 6.95 -17.15 12.81
C GLY A 199 6.48 -16.48 11.52
N SER A 200 6.82 -15.22 11.26
CA SER A 200 6.53 -14.58 9.97
C SER A 200 7.41 -15.12 8.84
N ARG A 201 6.92 -14.98 7.61
CA ARG A 201 7.63 -15.27 6.37
C ARG A 201 8.06 -13.98 5.69
N ASN A 202 9.03 -14.04 4.80
CA ASN A 202 9.50 -12.87 4.07
C ASN A 202 9.26 -13.00 2.56
N VAL A 203 8.55 -12.03 2.01
CA VAL A 203 8.41 -11.81 0.57
C VAL A 203 8.69 -10.34 0.31
N PRO A 204 9.93 -9.95 0.00
CA PRO A 204 10.24 -8.57 -0.37
C PRO A 204 9.31 -8.08 -1.48
N TYR A 205 8.64 -6.95 -1.27
CA TYR A 205 7.64 -6.46 -2.24
C TYR A 205 8.23 -6.29 -3.64
N SER A 206 9.52 -5.96 -3.75
CA SER A 206 10.24 -5.83 -5.03
C SER A 206 10.27 -7.12 -5.85
N ARG A 207 10.14 -8.30 -5.23
CA ARG A 207 10.06 -9.58 -5.94
C ARG A 207 8.73 -9.78 -6.68
N LEU A 208 7.71 -8.99 -6.36
CA LEU A 208 6.40 -9.04 -6.99
C LEU A 208 6.31 -8.12 -8.21
N ILE A 209 7.35 -7.33 -8.47
CA ILE A 209 7.40 -6.34 -9.54
C ILE A 209 8.39 -6.80 -10.59
N ASP A 210 8.02 -6.65 -11.85
CA ASP A 210 8.92 -6.84 -12.98
C ASP A 210 9.87 -5.63 -13.10
N GLY A 211 11.17 -5.88 -12.96
CA GLY A 211 12.18 -4.82 -12.93
C GLY A 211 12.37 -4.11 -14.28
N ALA A 212 12.00 -4.73 -15.40
CA ALA A 212 12.14 -4.15 -16.73
C ALA A 212 10.98 -3.23 -17.09
N THR A 213 9.75 -3.67 -16.79
CA THR A 213 8.52 -2.94 -17.14
C THR A 213 8.00 -2.06 -16.00
N GLY A 214 8.39 -2.33 -14.76
CA GLY A 214 7.86 -1.69 -13.57
C GLY A 214 6.42 -2.13 -13.22
N THR A 215 5.87 -3.13 -13.91
CA THR A 215 4.51 -3.65 -13.67
C THR A 215 4.50 -4.75 -12.62
N MET A 216 3.35 -5.01 -12.02
CA MET A 216 3.19 -6.18 -11.15
C MET A 216 3.25 -7.47 -11.98
N LYS A 217 3.95 -8.46 -11.48
CA LYS A 217 4.16 -9.75 -12.15
C LYS A 217 2.85 -10.50 -12.42
N PRO A 218 2.85 -11.45 -13.37
CA PRO A 218 1.72 -12.33 -13.65
C PRO A 218 1.30 -13.13 -12.43
N LEU A 219 0.01 -13.51 -12.35
CA LEU A 219 -0.55 -14.26 -11.20
C LEU A 219 0.20 -15.55 -10.87
N SER A 220 0.70 -16.26 -11.87
CA SER A 220 1.50 -17.48 -11.67
C SER A 220 2.79 -17.21 -10.92
N GLU A 221 3.49 -16.11 -11.24
CA GLU A 221 4.74 -15.72 -10.57
C GLU A 221 4.46 -15.17 -9.17
N LEU A 222 3.38 -14.39 -9.00
CA LEU A 222 2.93 -13.94 -7.69
C LEU A 222 2.62 -15.12 -6.78
N GLY A 223 1.85 -16.11 -7.25
CA GLY A 223 1.54 -17.32 -6.50
C GLY A 223 2.81 -18.10 -6.12
N ALA A 224 3.74 -18.25 -7.05
CA ALA A 224 5.02 -18.90 -6.79
C ALA A 224 5.86 -18.16 -5.74
N ALA A 225 5.87 -16.81 -5.76
CA ALA A 225 6.63 -16.03 -4.77
C ALA A 225 6.14 -16.28 -3.33
N PHE A 226 4.83 -16.36 -3.11
CA PHE A 226 4.27 -16.66 -1.79
C PHE A 226 4.46 -18.14 -1.40
N SER A 227 4.20 -19.08 -2.33
CA SER A 227 4.35 -20.50 -2.05
C SER A 227 5.80 -20.88 -1.75
N ASN A 228 6.78 -20.32 -2.47
CA ASN A 228 8.20 -20.54 -2.24
C ASN A 228 8.66 -19.98 -0.87
N ALA A 229 7.98 -18.99 -0.33
CA ALA A 229 8.17 -18.50 1.03
C ALA A 229 7.46 -19.36 2.09
N GLY A 230 6.81 -20.46 1.69
CA GLY A 230 6.11 -21.37 2.59
C GLY A 230 4.72 -20.91 3.02
N LEU A 231 4.11 -19.96 2.29
CA LEU A 231 2.76 -19.49 2.57
C LEU A 231 1.71 -20.34 1.85
N ARG A 232 0.60 -20.57 2.53
CA ARG A 232 -0.59 -21.23 2.00
C ARG A 232 -1.64 -20.16 1.67
N LEU A 233 -2.09 -20.11 0.42
CA LEU A 233 -3.02 -19.09 -0.05
C LEU A 233 -4.50 -19.38 0.30
N ASP A 234 -4.78 -20.55 0.82
CA ASP A 234 -6.12 -21.01 1.27
C ASP A 234 -6.40 -20.73 2.75
N THR A 235 -5.48 -20.07 3.45
CA THR A 235 -5.59 -19.76 4.87
C THR A 235 -5.44 -18.24 5.11
N PRO A 236 -5.92 -17.70 6.24
CA PRO A 236 -5.81 -16.29 6.53
C PRO A 236 -4.36 -15.79 6.54
N ILE A 237 -4.12 -14.62 5.93
CA ILE A 237 -2.81 -13.99 5.82
C ILE A 237 -2.87 -12.54 6.29
N VAL A 238 -1.89 -12.16 7.11
CA VAL A 238 -1.63 -10.78 7.52
C VAL A 238 -0.33 -10.30 6.91
N THR A 239 -0.36 -9.17 6.23
CA THR A 239 0.83 -8.53 5.68
C THR A 239 1.41 -7.52 6.66
N SER A 240 2.73 -7.37 6.68
CA SER A 240 3.48 -6.41 7.49
C SER A 240 4.66 -5.85 6.70
N CYS A 241 5.23 -4.74 7.17
CA CYS A 241 6.47 -4.19 6.61
C CYS A 241 7.19 -3.29 7.63
N GLY A 242 7.77 -2.16 7.19
CA GLY A 242 8.38 -1.16 8.08
C GLY A 242 7.35 -0.30 8.81
N SER A 243 6.32 0.19 8.12
CA SER A 243 5.32 1.15 8.63
C SER A 243 3.98 1.06 7.90
N GLY A 244 3.56 -0.14 7.50
CA GLY A 244 2.26 -0.37 6.87
C GLY A 244 2.14 0.06 5.39
N VAL A 245 3.14 0.74 4.81
CA VAL A 245 3.05 1.24 3.43
C VAL A 245 3.31 0.13 2.41
N SER A 246 4.51 -0.44 2.36
CA SER A 246 4.85 -1.47 1.35
C SER A 246 4.19 -2.83 1.62
N ALA A 247 3.65 -3.08 2.82
CA ALA A 247 2.81 -4.24 3.11
C ALA A 247 1.58 -4.31 2.19
N ALA A 248 1.03 -3.15 1.81
CA ALA A 248 -0.12 -3.07 0.92
C ALA A 248 0.17 -3.60 -0.50
N VAL A 249 1.44 -3.65 -0.95
CA VAL A 249 1.82 -4.31 -2.22
C VAL A 249 1.56 -5.81 -2.14
N LEU A 250 1.92 -6.44 -1.01
CA LEU A 250 1.64 -7.85 -0.77
C LEU A 250 0.12 -8.08 -0.66
N THR A 251 -0.58 -7.19 0.05
CA THR A 251 -2.05 -7.25 0.17
C THR A 251 -2.72 -7.19 -1.20
N LEU A 252 -2.27 -6.29 -2.08
CA LEU A 252 -2.75 -6.16 -3.45
C LEU A 252 -2.51 -7.45 -4.26
N ALA A 253 -1.31 -8.01 -4.18
CA ALA A 253 -0.97 -9.25 -4.88
C ALA A 253 -1.80 -10.44 -4.37
N LEU A 254 -1.98 -10.57 -3.04
CA LEU A 254 -2.83 -11.59 -2.44
C LEU A 254 -4.30 -11.43 -2.85
N TYR A 255 -4.79 -10.19 -2.89
CA TYR A 255 -6.15 -9.88 -3.36
C TYR A 255 -6.34 -10.32 -4.82
N ARG A 256 -5.38 -10.04 -5.70
CA ARG A 256 -5.37 -10.48 -7.10
C ARG A 256 -5.35 -12.01 -7.24
N LEU A 257 -4.66 -12.70 -6.33
CA LEU A 257 -4.63 -14.17 -6.26
C LEU A 257 -5.92 -14.79 -5.69
N GLY A 258 -6.89 -13.96 -5.29
CA GLY A 258 -8.17 -14.42 -4.75
C GLY A 258 -8.14 -14.83 -3.28
N VAL A 259 -7.07 -14.48 -2.55
CA VAL A 259 -7.03 -14.69 -1.09
C VAL A 259 -8.14 -13.88 -0.43
N GLN A 260 -8.92 -14.54 0.40
CA GLN A 260 -10.07 -13.92 1.05
C GLN A 260 -9.64 -12.97 2.16
N ASN A 261 -10.00 -11.68 2.03
CA ASN A 261 -9.78 -10.64 3.02
C ASN A 261 -8.37 -10.62 3.63
N PRO A 262 -7.29 -10.50 2.83
CA PRO A 262 -5.97 -10.39 3.39
C PRO A 262 -5.92 -9.14 4.27
N ALA A 263 -5.47 -9.31 5.52
CA ALA A 263 -5.37 -8.22 6.47
C ALA A 263 -3.97 -7.58 6.45
N LEU A 264 -3.85 -6.38 7.00
CA LEU A 264 -2.58 -5.68 7.14
C LEU A 264 -2.39 -5.24 8.60
N TYR A 265 -1.21 -5.51 9.15
CA TYR A 265 -0.80 -4.98 10.44
C TYR A 265 -0.29 -3.55 10.25
N ASP A 266 -1.11 -2.57 10.66
CA ASP A 266 -0.87 -1.15 10.34
C ASP A 266 0.38 -0.60 11.02
N GLY A 267 0.57 -0.83 12.32
CA GLY A 267 1.78 -0.40 13.05
C GLY A 267 3.07 -1.04 12.54
N SER A 268 2.99 -2.24 11.97
CA SER A 268 4.10 -2.95 11.35
C SER A 268 5.37 -2.96 12.24
N TRP A 269 6.55 -2.92 11.63
CA TRP A 269 7.81 -2.92 12.39
C TRP A 269 8.04 -1.64 13.20
N SER A 270 7.44 -0.50 12.77
CA SER A 270 7.51 0.76 13.52
C SER A 270 6.89 0.66 14.91
N GLU A 271 5.96 -0.28 15.11
CA GLU A 271 5.34 -0.58 16.41
C GLU A 271 5.99 -1.81 17.06
N TRP A 272 6.11 -2.92 16.32
CA TRP A 272 6.65 -4.17 16.86
C TRP A 272 8.12 -4.07 17.25
N GLY A 273 8.92 -3.36 16.46
CA GLY A 273 10.37 -3.24 16.61
C GLY A 273 10.84 -2.26 17.70
N LEU A 274 9.95 -1.59 18.41
CA LEU A 274 10.30 -0.68 19.51
C LEU A 274 11.14 -1.41 20.57
N ALA A 275 11.98 -0.67 21.30
CA ALA A 275 12.91 -1.23 22.27
C ALA A 275 12.22 -2.07 23.36
N ASP A 276 11.04 -1.63 23.80
CA ASP A 276 10.15 -2.27 24.77
C ASP A 276 9.00 -3.09 24.12
N GLY A 277 9.08 -3.29 22.81
CA GLY A 277 8.07 -4.05 22.05
C GLY A 277 8.11 -5.56 22.31
N PRO A 278 7.22 -6.32 21.65
CA PRO A 278 7.12 -7.78 21.80
C PRO A 278 8.40 -8.52 21.42
N PRO A 279 8.51 -9.84 21.71
CA PRO A 279 9.63 -10.66 21.28
C PRO A 279 9.88 -10.59 19.79
N ILE A 280 11.13 -10.65 19.38
CA ILE A 280 11.57 -10.66 17.98
C ILE A 280 12.30 -11.95 17.64
N ALA A 281 12.32 -12.32 16.36
CA ALA A 281 13.18 -13.33 15.79
C ALA A 281 14.20 -12.68 14.83
N SER A 282 15.27 -13.39 14.51
CA SER A 282 16.30 -12.99 13.55
C SER A 282 16.78 -14.20 12.74
N GLY A 283 17.46 -13.95 11.63
CA GLY A 283 17.87 -14.98 10.69
C GLY A 283 16.81 -15.26 9.61
N ALA A 284 17.05 -16.29 8.80
CA ALA A 284 16.10 -16.73 7.77
C ALA A 284 14.81 -17.30 8.42
N ALA A 285 13.67 -17.13 7.72
CA ALA A 285 12.37 -17.66 8.16
C ALA A 285 12.23 -19.16 7.88
#